data_2e631545353f55dd9116b63058492a22
#
_entry.id   2e631545353f55dd9116b63058492a22
#
_cell.length_a   1.000
_cell.length_b   1.000
_cell.length_c   1.000
_cell.angle_alpha   90.00
_cell.angle_beta   90.00
_cell.angle_gamma   90.00
#
_symmetry.space_group_name_H-M   'P 1'
#
loop_
_entity.id
_entity.type
_entity.pdbx_description
1 polymer ?
#
loop_
_entity_poly.entity_id
_entity_poly.type
_entity_poly.pdbx_seq_one_letter_code
_entity_poly.pdbx_strand_id
1 'polypeptide(L)'
;MRDLLEVGAHFGHQTRRWNPKMAPFIYAQRNGIHILDLAKSAKHLQIALDAVRDASANGETILFVGTKKQAQAPIQEEATRAGQPYVIKRWLGGMLTNFTTIRKRLTLMEQLEAREQAGEFDIMSKKEASKLGDKLEKLRGALGGMRRLRKAPGMVFIIDPSRETLAAIEANKLGIPVVGTADTNVNPDQLQYPIPVNDDAIK
;
A
#
# COMPACT_ATOMS: atom_id res chain seq x y z
N MET A 1 -9.05 -11.35 18.53
CA MET A 1 -8.56 -12.74 18.30
C MET A 1 -9.62 -13.62 17.64
N ARG A 2 -10.85 -13.67 18.15
CA ARG A 2 -11.93 -14.46 17.55
C ARG A 2 -12.19 -14.06 16.10
N ASP A 3 -12.32 -12.79 15.84
CA ASP A 3 -12.53 -12.24 14.49
C ASP A 3 -11.40 -12.58 13.51
N LEU A 4 -10.13 -12.54 13.97
CA LEU A 4 -8.98 -12.96 13.18
C LEU A 4 -8.99 -14.45 12.82
N LEU A 5 -9.50 -15.31 13.73
CA LEU A 5 -9.69 -16.72 13.45
C LEU A 5 -10.79 -16.96 12.41
N GLU A 6 -11.92 -16.28 12.55
CA GLU A 6 -13.09 -16.41 11.67
C GLU A 6 -12.78 -16.01 10.22
N VAL A 7 -11.94 -14.99 10.02
CA VAL A 7 -11.50 -14.57 8.68
C VAL A 7 -10.32 -15.37 8.13
N GLY A 8 -9.79 -16.34 8.87
CA GLY A 8 -8.66 -17.15 8.43
C GLY A 8 -7.31 -16.43 8.42
N ALA A 9 -7.16 -15.39 9.25
CA ALA A 9 -5.94 -14.58 9.35
C ALA A 9 -4.70 -15.37 9.85
N HIS A 10 -4.91 -16.57 10.42
CA HIS A 10 -3.87 -17.44 10.92
C HIS A 10 -3.26 -18.39 9.88
N PHE A 11 -3.86 -18.53 8.70
CA PHE A 11 -3.29 -19.35 7.65
C PHE A 11 -2.17 -18.59 6.94
N GLY A 12 -0.99 -19.21 6.88
CA GLY A 12 0.12 -18.69 6.09
C GLY A 12 0.24 -19.40 4.75
N HIS A 13 1.32 -19.16 4.06
CA HIS A 13 1.65 -19.80 2.79
C HIS A 13 2.15 -21.24 2.98
N GLN A 14 2.24 -21.97 1.85
CA GLN A 14 2.85 -23.29 1.79
C GLN A 14 4.27 -23.26 2.35
N THR A 15 4.66 -24.30 3.08
CA THR A 15 5.97 -24.40 3.76
C THR A 15 7.17 -24.19 2.84
N ARG A 16 7.07 -24.57 1.56
CA ARG A 16 8.12 -24.35 0.56
C ARG A 16 8.35 -22.89 0.14
N ARG A 17 7.40 -21.99 0.47
CA ARG A 17 7.43 -20.57 0.07
C ARG A 17 7.72 -19.62 1.23
N TRP A 18 8.03 -20.16 2.39
CA TRP A 18 8.19 -19.32 3.57
C TRP A 18 9.54 -18.59 3.60
N ASN A 19 9.58 -17.53 4.38
CA ASN A 19 10.81 -16.84 4.72
C ASN A 19 11.27 -17.30 6.12
N PRO A 20 12.51 -17.80 6.30
CA PRO A 20 13.01 -18.25 7.59
C PRO A 20 12.92 -17.18 8.71
N LYS A 21 13.00 -15.91 8.37
CA LYS A 21 12.87 -14.81 9.32
C LYS A 21 11.48 -14.69 9.92
N MET A 22 10.49 -15.34 9.32
CA MET A 22 9.13 -15.45 9.89
C MET A 22 8.99 -16.54 10.95
N ALA A 23 10.02 -17.36 11.19
CA ALA A 23 9.99 -18.42 12.21
C ALA A 23 9.46 -17.95 13.58
N PRO A 24 9.83 -16.77 14.12
CA PRO A 24 9.32 -16.29 15.41
C PRO A 24 7.79 -16.10 15.45
N PHE A 25 7.13 -15.93 14.31
CA PHE A 25 5.69 -15.65 14.17
C PHE A 25 4.87 -16.89 13.83
N ILE A 26 5.53 -18.02 13.54
CA ILE A 26 4.86 -19.28 13.19
C ILE A 26 4.58 -20.06 14.47
N TYR A 27 3.32 -20.47 14.63
CA TYR A 27 2.88 -21.32 15.74
C TYR A 27 3.12 -22.81 15.46
N ALA A 28 2.75 -23.26 14.24
CA ALA A 28 2.84 -24.66 13.83
C ALA A 28 2.83 -24.80 12.30
N GLN A 29 3.01 -26.04 11.86
CA GLN A 29 2.82 -26.46 10.48
C GLN A 29 1.73 -27.53 10.43
N ARG A 30 0.76 -27.36 9.51
CA ARG A 30 -0.31 -28.33 9.28
C ARG A 30 -0.59 -28.48 7.80
N ASN A 31 -0.69 -29.71 7.31
CA ASN A 31 -1.01 -30.02 5.91
C ASN A 31 -0.15 -29.25 4.89
N GLY A 32 1.14 -29.07 5.17
CA GLY A 32 2.05 -28.34 4.28
C GLY A 32 1.88 -26.81 4.26
N ILE A 33 1.11 -26.26 5.21
CA ILE A 33 0.88 -24.82 5.39
C ILE A 33 1.38 -24.40 6.77
N HIS A 34 2.00 -23.24 6.87
CA HIS A 34 2.34 -22.62 8.15
C HIS A 34 1.12 -21.99 8.79
N ILE A 35 1.04 -22.08 10.11
CA ILE A 35 0.01 -21.45 10.92
C ILE A 35 0.67 -20.32 11.72
N LEU A 36 0.18 -19.11 11.57
CA LEU A 36 0.65 -17.94 12.31
C LEU A 36 0.12 -17.92 13.75
N ASP A 37 0.95 -17.42 14.65
CA ASP A 37 0.60 -17.23 16.07
C ASP A 37 -0.26 -15.97 16.24
N LEU A 38 -1.57 -16.15 16.38
CA LEU A 38 -2.51 -15.03 16.51
C LEU A 38 -2.32 -14.20 17.79
N ALA A 39 -1.71 -14.75 18.84
CA ALA A 39 -1.41 -13.97 20.03
C ALA A 39 -0.31 -12.95 19.73
N LYS A 40 0.69 -13.35 18.94
CA LYS A 40 1.72 -12.44 18.43
C LYS A 40 1.13 -11.46 17.40
N SER A 41 0.27 -11.94 16.53
CA SER A 41 -0.44 -11.07 15.56
C SER A 41 -1.19 -9.93 16.26
N ALA A 42 -1.97 -10.27 17.30
CA ALA A 42 -2.72 -9.26 18.05
C ALA A 42 -1.80 -8.24 18.76
N LYS A 43 -0.68 -8.71 19.33
CA LYS A 43 0.31 -7.84 19.95
C LYS A 43 0.96 -6.89 18.94
N HIS A 44 1.39 -7.42 17.79
CA HIS A 44 2.01 -6.63 16.73
C HIS A 44 1.03 -5.67 16.07
N LEU A 45 -0.23 -6.07 15.90
CA LEU A 45 -1.30 -5.18 15.44
C LEU A 45 -1.48 -4.00 16.39
N GLN A 46 -1.48 -4.24 17.71
CA GLN A 46 -1.60 -3.13 18.68
C GLN A 46 -0.41 -2.17 18.58
N ILE A 47 0.82 -2.68 18.48
CA ILE A 47 2.02 -1.86 18.31
C ILE A 47 1.93 -1.02 17.01
N ALA A 48 1.48 -1.63 15.92
CA ALA A 48 1.29 -0.94 14.65
C ALA A 48 0.21 0.14 14.73
N LEU A 49 -0.92 -0.14 15.40
CA LEU A 49 -2.00 0.83 15.63
C LEU A 49 -1.52 2.03 16.45
N ASP A 50 -0.73 1.79 17.50
CA ASP A 50 -0.19 2.87 18.32
C ASP A 50 0.78 3.74 17.50
N ALA A 51 1.67 3.14 16.70
CA ALA A 51 2.56 3.88 15.81
C ALA A 51 1.81 4.70 14.76
N VAL A 52 0.76 4.15 14.15
CA VAL A 52 -0.11 4.87 13.18
C VAL A 52 -0.84 6.02 13.87
N ARG A 53 -1.34 5.81 15.09
CA ARG A 53 -2.01 6.84 15.90
C ARG A 53 -1.06 8.00 16.21
N ASP A 54 0.16 7.69 16.65
CA ASP A 54 1.18 8.69 16.98
C ASP A 54 1.59 9.49 15.74
N ALA A 55 1.83 8.82 14.59
CA ALA A 55 2.11 9.50 13.32
C ALA A 55 0.97 10.43 12.91
N SER A 56 -0.28 9.97 13.04
CA SER A 56 -1.47 10.77 12.73
C SER A 56 -1.63 11.95 13.68
N ALA A 57 -1.38 11.77 14.99
CA ALA A 57 -1.43 12.84 16.00
C ALA A 57 -0.39 13.93 15.73
N ASN A 58 0.76 13.55 15.19
CA ASN A 58 1.82 14.48 14.76
C ASN A 58 1.54 15.16 13.40
N GLY A 59 0.37 14.92 12.80
CA GLY A 59 -0.01 15.49 11.51
C GLY A 59 0.76 14.90 10.32
N GLU A 60 1.34 13.72 10.48
CA GLU A 60 2.06 13.05 9.42
C GLU A 60 1.09 12.43 8.40
N THR A 61 1.48 12.48 7.13
CA THR A 61 0.75 11.81 6.06
C THR A 61 1.14 10.34 6.02
N ILE A 62 0.15 9.45 5.96
CA ILE A 62 0.33 8.01 5.85
C ILE A 62 -0.06 7.57 4.44
N LEU A 63 0.89 7.01 3.69
CA LEU A 63 0.63 6.50 2.34
C LEU A 63 0.21 5.03 2.42
N PHE A 64 -1.01 4.74 1.99
CA PHE A 64 -1.53 3.37 1.92
C PHE A 64 -1.19 2.72 0.58
N VAL A 65 -0.65 1.50 0.62
CA VAL A 65 -0.21 0.75 -0.58
C VAL A 65 -0.79 -0.66 -0.55
N GLY A 66 -1.51 -1.02 -1.61
CA GLY A 66 -2.05 -2.38 -1.76
C GLY A 66 -2.53 -2.58 -3.18
N THR A 67 -1.69 -3.19 -4.03
CA THR A 67 -2.04 -3.45 -5.43
C THR A 67 -2.66 -4.83 -5.66
N LYS A 68 -2.67 -5.68 -4.62
CA LYS A 68 -3.35 -6.98 -4.63
C LYS A 68 -4.84 -6.76 -4.87
N LYS A 69 -5.43 -7.55 -5.77
CA LYS A 69 -6.81 -7.34 -6.23
C LYS A 69 -7.82 -7.27 -5.06
N GLN A 70 -7.62 -8.10 -4.03
CA GLN A 70 -8.46 -8.13 -2.84
C GLN A 70 -8.27 -6.89 -1.95
N ALA A 71 -7.07 -6.27 -1.95
CA ALA A 71 -6.74 -5.13 -1.12
C ALA A 71 -7.14 -3.77 -1.73
N GLN A 72 -7.36 -3.72 -3.06
CA GLN A 72 -7.57 -2.44 -3.77
C GLN A 72 -8.77 -1.66 -3.25
N ALA A 73 -9.94 -2.30 -3.16
CA ALA A 73 -11.16 -1.63 -2.72
C ALA A 73 -11.11 -1.21 -1.25
N PRO A 74 -10.74 -2.10 -0.29
CA PRO A 74 -10.59 -1.69 1.11
C PRO A 74 -9.58 -0.57 1.33
N ILE A 75 -8.43 -0.62 0.66
CA ILE A 75 -7.40 0.44 0.76
C ILE A 75 -7.95 1.78 0.24
N GLN A 76 -8.62 1.77 -0.90
CA GLN A 76 -9.18 2.99 -1.48
C GLN A 76 -10.25 3.60 -0.57
N GLU A 77 -11.15 2.78 -0.05
CA GLU A 77 -12.24 3.20 0.82
C GLU A 77 -11.70 3.78 2.12
N GLU A 78 -10.87 3.04 2.84
CA GLU A 78 -10.37 3.44 4.15
C GLU A 78 -9.38 4.61 4.07
N ALA A 79 -8.50 4.64 3.08
CA ALA A 79 -7.61 5.78 2.87
C ALA A 79 -8.39 7.04 2.52
N THR A 80 -9.44 6.92 1.68
CA THR A 80 -10.31 8.06 1.34
C THR A 80 -11.07 8.54 2.57
N ARG A 81 -11.63 7.64 3.38
CA ARG A 81 -12.32 7.95 4.62
C ARG A 81 -11.40 8.69 5.61
N ALA A 82 -10.15 8.24 5.72
CA ALA A 82 -9.12 8.86 6.56
C ALA A 82 -8.50 10.13 5.96
N GLY A 83 -8.84 10.50 4.73
CA GLY A 83 -8.25 11.64 4.03
C GLY A 83 -6.79 11.44 3.62
N GLN A 84 -6.31 10.19 3.57
CA GLN A 84 -4.92 9.84 3.30
C GLN A 84 -4.69 9.44 1.83
N PRO A 85 -3.47 9.60 1.30
CA PRO A 85 -3.12 9.15 -0.04
C PRO A 85 -2.99 7.63 -0.11
N TYR A 86 -3.20 7.08 -1.33
CA TYR A 86 -3.11 5.64 -1.56
C TYR A 86 -2.58 5.28 -2.96
N VAL A 87 -2.05 4.06 -3.09
CA VAL A 87 -1.63 3.42 -4.35
C VAL A 87 -2.24 2.02 -4.41
N ILE A 88 -3.14 1.79 -5.40
CA ILE A 88 -3.89 0.54 -5.53
C ILE A 88 -3.73 -0.17 -6.89
N LYS A 89 -3.08 0.45 -7.87
CA LYS A 89 -2.91 -0.16 -9.20
C LYS A 89 -1.52 -0.77 -9.35
N ARG A 90 -0.50 0.04 -9.38
CA ARG A 90 0.89 -0.39 -9.54
C ARG A 90 1.81 0.62 -8.88
N TRP A 91 2.75 0.15 -8.09
CA TRP A 91 3.86 0.97 -7.63
C TRP A 91 4.78 1.28 -8.82
N LEU A 92 5.01 2.55 -9.08
CA LEU A 92 5.99 3.00 -10.07
C LEU A 92 7.32 3.23 -9.35
N GLY A 93 8.41 2.66 -9.87
CA GLY A 93 9.74 2.91 -9.30
C GLY A 93 10.03 4.41 -9.21
N GLY A 94 10.54 4.85 -8.06
CA GLY A 94 10.81 6.25 -7.77
C GLY A 94 9.63 7.03 -7.19
N MET A 95 8.54 6.38 -6.80
CA MET A 95 7.39 7.08 -6.20
C MET A 95 7.75 7.86 -4.95
N LEU A 96 8.71 7.39 -4.17
CA LEU A 96 9.25 8.09 -3.01
C LEU A 96 10.64 8.65 -3.31
N THR A 97 11.56 7.84 -3.82
CA THR A 97 12.95 8.22 -4.04
C THR A 97 13.15 9.26 -5.15
N ASN A 98 12.20 9.39 -6.07
CA ASN A 98 12.17 10.43 -7.10
C ASN A 98 10.85 11.23 -7.06
N PHE A 99 10.48 11.63 -5.86
CA PHE A 99 9.20 12.31 -5.60
C PHE A 99 9.02 13.60 -6.39
N THR A 100 10.11 14.33 -6.68
CA THR A 100 10.07 15.55 -7.52
C THR A 100 9.50 15.27 -8.91
N THR A 101 9.87 14.15 -9.53
CA THR A 101 9.32 13.73 -10.83
C THR A 101 7.86 13.31 -10.71
N ILE A 102 7.49 12.63 -9.64
CA ILE A 102 6.09 12.27 -9.37
C ILE A 102 5.23 13.52 -9.19
N ARG A 103 5.72 14.53 -8.46
CA ARG A 103 5.03 15.82 -8.31
C ARG A 103 4.76 16.51 -9.66
N LYS A 104 5.72 16.52 -10.56
CA LYS A 104 5.52 17.07 -11.92
C LYS A 104 4.42 16.33 -12.68
N ARG A 105 4.35 14.98 -12.52
CA ARG A 105 3.29 14.17 -13.15
C ARG A 105 1.92 14.42 -12.51
N LEU A 106 1.85 14.61 -11.19
CA LEU A 106 0.62 14.99 -10.48
C LEU A 106 0.13 16.37 -10.96
N THR A 107 1.00 17.36 -11.04
CA THR A 107 0.67 18.67 -11.59
C THR A 107 0.17 18.59 -13.04
N LEU A 108 0.83 17.77 -13.87
CA LEU A 108 0.37 17.55 -15.25
C LEU A 108 -1.02 16.90 -15.28
N MET A 109 -1.29 15.95 -14.39
CA MET A 109 -2.62 15.34 -14.28
C MET A 109 -3.68 16.38 -13.91
N GLU A 110 -3.41 17.22 -12.91
CA GLU A 110 -4.30 18.31 -12.47
C GLU A 110 -4.57 19.30 -13.62
N GLN A 111 -3.54 19.67 -14.39
CA GLN A 111 -3.66 20.53 -15.55
C GLN A 111 -4.52 19.93 -16.67
N LEU A 112 -4.30 18.64 -16.99
CA LEU A 112 -5.09 17.95 -18.01
C LEU A 112 -6.55 17.81 -17.59
N GLU A 113 -6.83 17.57 -16.31
CA GLU A 113 -8.19 17.52 -15.77
C GLU A 113 -8.90 18.88 -15.87
N ALA A 114 -8.21 19.97 -15.55
CA ALA A 114 -8.76 21.32 -15.69
C ALA A 114 -9.10 21.63 -17.16
N ARG A 115 -8.24 21.23 -18.09
CA ARG A 115 -8.47 21.39 -19.53
C ARG A 115 -9.64 20.55 -20.04
N GLU A 116 -9.76 19.30 -19.56
CA GLU A 116 -10.89 18.42 -19.88
C GLU A 116 -12.21 19.04 -19.38
N GLN A 117 -12.22 19.51 -18.12
CA GLN A 117 -13.40 20.16 -17.52
C GLN A 117 -13.78 21.48 -18.21
N ALA A 118 -12.80 22.20 -18.74
CA ALA A 118 -13.03 23.42 -19.52
C ALA A 118 -13.55 23.15 -20.95
N GLY A 119 -13.72 21.88 -21.37
CA GLY A 119 -14.17 21.50 -22.69
C GLY A 119 -13.11 21.69 -23.79
N GLU A 120 -11.84 21.91 -23.42
CA GLU A 120 -10.76 22.11 -24.40
C GLU A 120 -10.54 20.90 -25.30
N PHE A 121 -10.84 19.69 -24.83
CA PHE A 121 -10.68 18.48 -25.65
C PHE A 121 -11.73 18.38 -26.75
N ASP A 122 -12.89 19.02 -26.58
CA ASP A 122 -14.01 18.97 -27.57
C ASP A 122 -13.71 19.85 -28.80
N ILE A 123 -12.88 20.88 -28.64
CA ILE A 123 -12.51 21.80 -29.73
C ILE A 123 -11.22 21.39 -30.46
N MET A 124 -10.52 20.36 -29.97
CA MET A 124 -9.30 19.83 -30.58
C MET A 124 -9.58 18.82 -31.70
N SER A 125 -8.57 18.50 -32.49
CA SER A 125 -8.67 17.36 -33.42
C SER A 125 -8.91 16.06 -32.64
N LYS A 126 -9.73 15.15 -33.20
CA LYS A 126 -10.03 13.85 -32.56
C LYS A 126 -8.78 13.06 -32.15
N LYS A 127 -7.71 13.16 -32.96
CA LYS A 127 -6.44 12.48 -32.69
C LYS A 127 -5.69 13.07 -31.47
N GLU A 128 -5.73 14.36 -31.31
CA GLU A 128 -5.09 15.06 -30.16
C GLU A 128 -5.88 14.86 -28.89
N ALA A 129 -7.20 15.02 -28.95
CA ALA A 129 -8.10 14.76 -27.82
C ALA A 129 -7.94 13.33 -27.29
N SER A 130 -7.95 12.32 -28.19
CA SER A 130 -7.72 10.92 -27.81
C SER A 130 -6.37 10.72 -27.11
N LYS A 131 -5.28 11.29 -27.65
CA LYS A 131 -3.95 11.17 -27.03
C LYS A 131 -3.89 11.79 -25.64
N LEU A 132 -4.50 12.94 -25.43
CA LEU A 132 -4.54 13.62 -24.15
C LEU A 132 -5.44 12.87 -23.16
N GLY A 133 -6.59 12.36 -23.59
CA GLY A 133 -7.49 11.52 -22.81
C GLY A 133 -6.79 10.25 -22.32
N ASP A 134 -6.15 9.49 -23.22
CA ASP A 134 -5.37 8.30 -22.88
C ASP A 134 -4.25 8.60 -21.87
N LYS A 135 -3.58 9.73 -22.06
CA LYS A 135 -2.52 10.16 -21.14
C LYS A 135 -3.07 10.50 -19.76
N LEU A 136 -4.19 11.20 -19.72
CA LEU A 136 -4.86 11.57 -18.47
C LEU A 136 -5.36 10.33 -17.73
N GLU A 137 -5.98 9.38 -18.45
CA GLU A 137 -6.47 8.15 -17.85
C GLU A 137 -5.34 7.29 -17.24
N LYS A 138 -4.22 7.18 -17.94
CA LYS A 138 -3.01 6.53 -17.40
C LYS A 138 -2.48 7.21 -16.14
N LEU A 139 -2.46 8.53 -16.09
CA LEU A 139 -2.05 9.29 -14.92
C LEU A 139 -3.03 9.11 -13.76
N ARG A 140 -4.35 9.20 -14.01
CA ARG A 140 -5.40 8.94 -13.00
C ARG A 140 -5.28 7.55 -12.41
N GLY A 141 -5.11 6.55 -13.27
CA GLY A 141 -4.97 5.16 -12.84
C GLY A 141 -3.74 4.91 -11.97
N ALA A 142 -2.63 5.56 -12.27
CA ALA A 142 -1.37 5.35 -11.55
C ALA A 142 -1.19 6.26 -10.32
N LEU A 143 -1.64 7.50 -10.37
CA LEU A 143 -1.31 8.55 -9.40
C LEU A 143 -2.55 9.19 -8.75
N GLY A 144 -3.76 8.85 -9.16
CA GLY A 144 -4.99 9.51 -8.70
C GLY A 144 -5.16 9.50 -7.18
N GLY A 145 -4.79 8.40 -6.52
CA GLY A 145 -4.83 8.30 -5.06
C GLY A 145 -3.76 9.14 -4.35
N MET A 146 -2.74 9.62 -5.07
CA MET A 146 -1.65 10.41 -4.50
C MET A 146 -1.85 11.93 -4.61
N ARG A 147 -2.99 12.41 -5.11
CA ARG A 147 -3.26 13.85 -5.32
C ARG A 147 -2.94 14.74 -4.11
N ARG A 148 -3.27 14.24 -2.92
CA ARG A 148 -3.10 14.98 -1.66
C ARG A 148 -1.66 14.99 -1.16
N LEU A 149 -0.79 14.15 -1.72
CA LEU A 149 0.59 14.04 -1.27
C LEU A 149 1.43 15.22 -1.76
N ARG A 150 1.72 16.16 -0.88
CA ARG A 150 2.49 17.38 -1.19
C ARG A 150 4.00 17.24 -0.88
N LYS A 151 4.35 16.43 0.12
CA LYS A 151 5.71 16.07 0.55
C LYS A 151 5.82 14.55 0.69
N ALA A 152 7.01 14.03 0.90
CA ALA A 152 7.19 12.62 1.24
C ALA A 152 6.32 12.27 2.46
N PRO A 153 5.69 11.08 2.50
CA PRO A 153 4.86 10.67 3.64
C PRO A 153 5.73 10.44 4.88
N GLY A 154 5.16 10.62 6.06
CA GLY A 154 5.81 10.32 7.32
C GLY A 154 5.78 8.82 7.66
N MET A 155 4.88 8.07 7.03
CA MET A 155 4.73 6.62 7.20
C MET A 155 4.14 5.98 5.95
N VAL A 156 4.49 4.72 5.68
CA VAL A 156 3.88 3.91 4.62
C VAL A 156 3.22 2.68 5.23
N PHE A 157 1.96 2.44 4.87
CA PHE A 157 1.22 1.22 5.22
C PHE A 157 1.11 0.33 3.99
N ILE A 158 1.62 -0.91 4.06
CA ILE A 158 1.70 -1.84 2.91
C ILE A 158 0.93 -3.12 3.19
N ILE A 159 0.01 -3.46 2.29
CA ILE A 159 -0.57 -4.82 2.24
C ILE A 159 0.22 -5.65 1.23
N ASP A 160 0.65 -6.83 1.65
CA ASP A 160 1.49 -7.76 0.87
C ASP A 160 2.83 -7.13 0.43
N PRO A 161 3.78 -6.90 1.37
CA PRO A 161 5.11 -6.38 1.04
C PRO A 161 5.93 -7.29 0.13
N SER A 162 5.60 -8.58 0.04
CA SER A 162 6.26 -9.49 -0.90
C SER A 162 5.99 -9.10 -2.35
N ARG A 163 4.82 -8.56 -2.62
CA ARG A 163 4.43 -8.00 -3.90
C ARG A 163 4.90 -6.55 -4.08
N GLU A 164 4.85 -5.77 -3.00
CA GLU A 164 5.18 -4.33 -2.99
C GLU A 164 6.62 -4.07 -2.51
N THR A 165 7.55 -4.95 -2.87
CA THR A 165 8.96 -4.86 -2.42
C THR A 165 9.61 -3.53 -2.74
N LEU A 166 9.32 -2.93 -3.90
CA LEU A 166 9.86 -1.62 -4.27
C LEU A 166 9.38 -0.51 -3.33
N ALA A 167 8.12 -0.54 -2.90
CA ALA A 167 7.58 0.44 -1.97
C ALA A 167 8.31 0.39 -0.62
N ALA A 168 8.51 -0.84 -0.08
CA ALA A 168 9.23 -1.05 1.16
C ALA A 168 10.71 -0.62 1.04
N ILE A 169 11.39 -0.99 -0.05
CA ILE A 169 12.79 -0.60 -0.29
C ILE A 169 12.94 0.92 -0.38
N GLU A 170 12.07 1.60 -1.13
CA GLU A 170 12.13 3.05 -1.28
C GLU A 170 11.84 3.78 0.02
N ALA A 171 10.85 3.32 0.80
CA ALA A 171 10.55 3.87 2.11
C ALA A 171 11.75 3.73 3.06
N ASN A 172 12.31 2.51 3.17
CA ASN A 172 13.48 2.24 4.02
C ASN A 172 14.69 3.08 3.59
N LYS A 173 14.93 3.26 2.29
CA LYS A 173 16.02 4.10 1.77
C LYS A 173 15.92 5.55 2.23
N LEU A 174 14.71 6.05 2.44
CA LEU A 174 14.43 7.41 2.89
C LEU A 174 14.24 7.51 4.41
N GLY A 175 14.39 6.41 5.15
CA GLY A 175 14.14 6.38 6.59
C GLY A 175 12.67 6.56 6.98
N ILE A 176 11.75 6.30 6.05
CA ILE A 176 10.31 6.38 6.29
C ILE A 176 9.85 5.06 6.91
N PRO A 177 9.25 5.06 8.11
CA PRO A 177 8.77 3.85 8.76
C PRO A 177 7.68 3.15 7.95
N VAL A 178 7.77 1.82 7.92
CA VAL A 178 6.84 0.96 7.18
C VAL A 178 6.05 0.10 8.16
N VAL A 179 4.74 0.23 8.12
CA VAL A 179 3.78 -0.72 8.70
C VAL A 179 3.36 -1.67 7.59
N GLY A 180 3.27 -2.96 7.82
CA GLY A 180 2.81 -3.87 6.78
C GLY A 180 2.32 -5.21 7.28
N THR A 181 1.40 -5.83 6.51
CA THR A 181 1.02 -7.22 6.72
C THR A 181 2.21 -8.13 6.42
N ALA A 182 2.48 -9.08 7.30
CA ALA A 182 3.61 -9.99 7.16
C ALA A 182 3.11 -11.44 7.14
N ASP A 183 2.77 -11.93 5.96
CA ASP A 183 2.52 -13.36 5.78
C ASP A 183 3.84 -14.15 5.84
N THR A 184 3.78 -15.45 5.91
CA THR A 184 4.94 -16.33 6.13
C THR A 184 6.01 -16.28 5.02
N ASN A 185 5.73 -15.68 3.86
CA ASN A 185 6.67 -15.49 2.75
C ASN A 185 7.36 -14.11 2.76
N VAL A 186 6.97 -13.20 3.65
CA VAL A 186 7.51 -11.84 3.73
C VAL A 186 8.85 -11.82 4.50
N ASN A 187 9.74 -10.89 4.15
CA ASN A 187 10.89 -10.54 4.98
C ASN A 187 10.48 -9.47 6.00
N PRO A 188 10.27 -9.82 7.28
CA PRO A 188 9.81 -8.87 8.30
C PRO A 188 10.82 -7.76 8.61
N ASP A 189 12.11 -7.93 8.31
CA ASP A 189 13.13 -6.90 8.53
C ASP A 189 12.95 -5.66 7.65
N GLN A 190 12.14 -5.75 6.61
CA GLN A 190 11.78 -4.61 5.77
C GLN A 190 10.69 -3.73 6.38
N LEU A 191 10.08 -4.17 7.48
CA LEU A 191 8.96 -3.53 8.15
C LEU A 191 9.39 -3.11 9.56
N GLN A 192 9.23 -1.84 9.91
CA GLN A 192 9.42 -1.38 11.28
C GLN A 192 8.30 -1.89 12.18
N TYR A 193 7.10 -2.04 11.62
CA TYR A 193 5.92 -2.51 12.32
C TYR A 193 5.26 -3.66 11.55
N PRO A 194 5.81 -4.88 11.61
CA PRO A 194 5.23 -6.05 10.95
C PRO A 194 3.96 -6.49 11.69
N ILE A 195 2.90 -6.77 10.95
CA ILE A 195 1.65 -7.35 11.43
C ILE A 195 1.58 -8.79 10.89
N PRO A 196 1.94 -9.81 11.66
CA PRO A 196 1.91 -11.20 11.20
C PRO A 196 0.48 -11.64 10.93
N VAL A 197 0.10 -11.78 9.67
CA VAL A 197 -1.27 -12.10 9.27
C VAL A 197 -1.29 -12.62 7.84
N ASN A 198 -2.26 -13.47 7.54
CA ASN A 198 -2.58 -13.89 6.17
C ASN A 198 -3.01 -12.67 5.35
N ASP A 199 -2.31 -12.39 4.27
CA ASP A 199 -2.62 -11.29 3.36
C ASP A 199 -3.61 -11.68 2.23
N ASP A 200 -4.04 -12.95 2.18
CA ASP A 200 -5.05 -13.49 1.29
C ASP A 200 -6.46 -13.58 1.93
N ALA A 201 -6.59 -13.28 3.21
CA ALA A 201 -7.88 -13.28 3.90
C ALA A 201 -8.83 -12.22 3.32
N ILE A 202 -10.07 -12.63 2.95
CA ILE A 202 -11.03 -11.82 2.18
C ILE A 202 -12.13 -11.22 3.06
N LYS A 203 -11.91 -10.97 4.33
CA LYS A 203 -12.93 -10.29 5.15
C LYS A 203 -12.29 -9.21 6.00
#